data_19754de65ccceeda2463c6ba0d4b3cd8
#
_entry.id   19754de65ccceeda2463c6ba0d4b3cd8
#
_cell.length_a   1.000
_cell.length_b   1.000
_cell.length_c   1.000
_cell.angle_alpha   90.00
_cell.angle_beta   90.00
_cell.angle_gamma   90.00
#
_symmetry.space_group_name_H-M   'P 1'
#
loop_
_entity.id
_entity.type
_entity.pdbx_description
1 polymer ?
#
loop_
_entity_poly.entity_id
_entity_poly.type
_entity_poly.pdbx_seq_one_letter_code
_entity_poly.pdbx_strand_id
1 'polypeptide(L)'
;GNVQEVMDLSPVAHLAALEGKVPFINFFDGFRTSHEIQKIAVWDYEDLKDMCDMDAVAEFRRHALNPEHPHMRGSHENGDIFFQHREACNSYYTALPAVVEKYMDKINAKLGTDYKLFNYYGAADADRVIVAMGSICDVAEEVIDYLNAHGEKVGLVKVRLFRPFAAEKLIEAIPASVFAVYNELKKDEMKRQFTIGIVDDVTNL
;
A
#
# COMPACT_ATOMS: atom_id res chain seq x y z
N GLY A 1 -0.60 -2.98 10.03
CA GLY A 1 -0.43 -4.36 9.84
C GLY A 1 0.12 -5.15 10.99
N ASN A 2 -0.24 -6.40 10.96
CA ASN A 2 0.20 -7.43 11.91
C ASN A 2 1.12 -8.45 11.22
N VAL A 3 1.55 -9.47 11.95
CA VAL A 3 2.49 -10.50 11.44
C VAL A 3 1.91 -11.25 10.24
N GLN A 4 0.59 -11.52 10.21
CA GLN A 4 -0.05 -12.17 9.07
C GLN A 4 -0.02 -11.27 7.82
N GLU A 5 -0.34 -9.99 7.96
CA GLU A 5 -0.27 -9.05 6.84
C GLU A 5 1.16 -8.92 6.27
N VAL A 6 2.19 -8.97 7.12
CA VAL A 6 3.58 -8.99 6.65
C VAL A 6 3.85 -10.23 5.81
N MET A 7 3.40 -11.40 6.25
CA MET A 7 3.53 -12.65 5.51
C MET A 7 2.82 -12.59 4.15
N ASP A 8 1.61 -12.03 4.11
CA ASP A 8 0.74 -12.02 2.93
C ASP A 8 1.13 -10.94 1.92
N LEU A 9 1.59 -9.77 2.38
CA LEU A 9 1.94 -8.66 1.49
C LEU A 9 3.39 -8.71 0.99
N SER A 10 4.27 -9.49 1.63
CA SER A 10 5.63 -9.69 1.12
C SER A 10 5.65 -10.32 -0.29
N PRO A 11 4.88 -11.37 -0.59
CA PRO A 11 4.74 -11.88 -1.95
C PRO A 11 4.21 -10.84 -2.94
N VAL A 12 3.23 -10.01 -2.54
CA VAL A 12 2.74 -8.91 -3.40
C VAL A 12 3.87 -8.00 -3.83
N ALA A 13 4.72 -7.57 -2.88
CA ALA A 13 5.85 -6.69 -3.18
C ALA A 13 6.84 -7.34 -4.17
N HIS A 14 7.17 -8.63 -3.98
CA HIS A 14 8.09 -9.36 -4.87
C HIS A 14 7.51 -9.56 -6.27
N LEU A 15 6.27 -10.01 -6.37
CA LEU A 15 5.61 -10.27 -7.65
C LEU A 15 5.36 -8.97 -8.42
N ALA A 16 4.94 -7.91 -7.72
CA ALA A 16 4.74 -6.59 -8.32
C ALA A 16 6.07 -5.96 -8.77
N ALA A 17 7.17 -6.18 -8.06
CA ALA A 17 8.48 -5.69 -8.47
C ALA A 17 8.95 -6.31 -9.79
N LEU A 18 8.72 -7.62 -9.98
CA LEU A 18 9.07 -8.32 -11.21
C LEU A 18 8.28 -7.82 -12.41
N GLU A 19 6.96 -7.79 -12.30
CA GLU A 19 6.10 -7.35 -13.41
C GLU A 19 6.19 -5.84 -13.65
N GLY A 20 6.15 -5.04 -12.58
CA GLY A 20 6.18 -3.58 -12.65
C GLY A 20 7.56 -2.99 -12.95
N LYS A 21 8.63 -3.82 -12.93
CA LYS A 21 10.03 -3.39 -13.20
C LYS A 21 10.50 -2.23 -12.30
N VAL A 22 9.94 -2.14 -11.09
CA VAL A 22 10.26 -1.12 -10.10
C VAL A 22 10.66 -1.80 -8.79
N PRO A 23 11.74 -1.39 -8.13
CA PRO A 23 12.09 -1.94 -6.84
C PRO A 23 11.05 -1.58 -5.78
N PHE A 24 10.79 -2.50 -4.85
CA PHE A 24 9.89 -2.32 -3.72
C PHE A 24 10.63 -2.34 -2.41
N ILE A 25 10.17 -1.52 -1.48
CA ILE A 25 10.48 -1.64 -0.08
C ILE A 25 9.20 -2.12 0.61
N ASN A 26 9.22 -3.36 1.12
CA ASN A 26 8.21 -3.86 2.02
C ASN A 26 8.69 -3.61 3.45
N PHE A 27 7.97 -2.79 4.20
CA PHE A 27 8.36 -2.39 5.55
C PHE A 27 7.22 -2.56 6.53
N PHE A 28 7.56 -2.80 7.76
CA PHE A 28 6.65 -2.88 8.90
C PHE A 28 7.38 -2.34 10.13
N ASP A 29 6.63 -1.99 11.17
CA ASP A 29 7.20 -1.42 12.37
C ASP A 29 8.09 -2.43 13.10
N GLY A 30 9.22 -1.93 13.56
CA GLY A 30 10.11 -2.67 14.44
C GLY A 30 9.54 -2.76 15.85
N PHE A 31 10.15 -3.58 16.69
CA PHE A 31 9.82 -3.82 18.09
C PHE A 31 8.40 -4.41 18.32
N ARG A 32 7.34 -3.81 17.81
CA ARG A 32 5.98 -4.37 17.89
C ARG A 32 5.83 -5.56 16.95
N THR A 33 5.58 -5.32 15.69
CA THR A 33 5.33 -6.40 14.72
C THR A 33 6.52 -7.35 14.59
N SER A 34 7.77 -6.86 14.65
CA SER A 34 8.96 -7.70 14.51
C SER A 34 9.24 -8.61 15.72
N HIS A 35 8.72 -8.31 16.90
CA HIS A 35 8.90 -9.11 18.14
C HIS A 35 7.61 -9.82 18.57
N GLU A 36 6.52 -9.61 17.87
CA GLU A 36 5.26 -10.24 18.18
C GLU A 36 5.27 -11.73 17.80
N ILE A 37 4.76 -12.58 18.69
CA ILE A 37 4.63 -14.01 18.44
C ILE A 37 3.16 -14.30 18.13
N GLN A 38 2.88 -14.59 16.86
CA GLN A 38 1.54 -14.95 16.39
C GLN A 38 1.58 -16.28 15.65
N LYS A 39 0.49 -17.04 15.77
CA LYS A 39 0.24 -18.17 14.86
C LYS A 39 -0.32 -17.64 13.56
N ILE A 40 0.41 -17.83 12.47
CA ILE A 40 0.03 -17.35 11.13
C ILE A 40 -0.05 -18.50 10.14
N ALA A 41 -0.80 -18.29 9.05
CA ALA A 41 -0.74 -19.12 7.86
C ALA A 41 0.53 -18.77 7.06
N VAL A 42 1.19 -19.78 6.51
CA VAL A 42 2.38 -19.62 5.66
C VAL A 42 2.09 -20.11 4.26
N TRP A 43 2.77 -19.52 3.30
CA TRP A 43 2.65 -19.86 1.88
C TRP A 43 3.41 -21.15 1.56
N ASP A 44 2.83 -21.96 0.66
CA ASP A 44 3.58 -22.98 -0.04
C ASP A 44 4.31 -22.36 -1.24
N TYR A 45 5.52 -22.86 -1.54
CA TYR A 45 6.31 -22.35 -2.67
C TYR A 45 5.63 -22.58 -4.01
N GLU A 46 4.82 -23.62 -4.14
CA GLU A 46 4.05 -23.89 -5.34
C GLU A 46 2.99 -22.82 -5.58
N ASP A 47 2.29 -22.37 -4.54
CA ASP A 47 1.32 -21.29 -4.63
C ASP A 47 1.98 -19.98 -5.11
N LEU A 48 3.16 -19.67 -4.57
CA LEU A 48 3.91 -18.46 -4.99
C LEU A 48 4.38 -18.57 -6.44
N LYS A 49 4.80 -19.76 -6.87
CA LYS A 49 5.22 -20.02 -8.25
C LYS A 49 4.06 -19.85 -9.23
N ASP A 50 2.86 -20.34 -8.90
CA ASP A 50 1.68 -20.24 -9.74
C ASP A 50 1.19 -18.79 -9.92
N MET A 51 1.44 -17.94 -8.93
CA MET A 51 1.13 -16.52 -9.03
C MET A 51 2.18 -15.71 -9.81
N CYS A 52 3.41 -16.25 -9.97
CA CYS A 52 4.53 -15.55 -10.58
C CYS A 52 4.36 -15.41 -12.10
N ASP A 53 4.61 -14.20 -12.61
CA ASP A 53 4.73 -13.97 -14.04
C ASP A 53 6.11 -14.43 -14.52
N MET A 54 6.15 -15.63 -15.12
CA MET A 54 7.39 -16.25 -15.59
C MET A 54 7.97 -15.55 -16.82
N ASP A 55 7.17 -14.85 -17.61
CA ASP A 55 7.65 -14.04 -18.73
C ASP A 55 8.38 -12.80 -18.22
N ALA A 56 7.87 -12.15 -17.17
CA ALA A 56 8.55 -11.06 -16.47
C ALA A 56 9.90 -11.53 -15.87
N VAL A 57 9.94 -12.73 -15.28
CA VAL A 57 11.19 -13.35 -14.79
C VAL A 57 12.18 -13.59 -15.92
N ALA A 58 11.71 -14.14 -17.04
CA ALA A 58 12.57 -14.40 -18.22
C ALA A 58 13.13 -13.09 -18.78
N GLU A 59 12.30 -12.05 -18.85
CA GLU A 59 12.74 -10.73 -19.28
C GLU A 59 13.76 -10.10 -18.33
N PHE A 60 13.51 -10.17 -17.02
CA PHE A 60 14.46 -9.73 -16.01
C PHE A 60 15.83 -10.41 -16.18
N ARG A 61 15.84 -11.73 -16.40
CA ARG A 61 17.06 -12.51 -16.65
C ARG A 61 17.77 -12.11 -17.93
N ARG A 62 17.04 -11.79 -19.01
CA ARG A 62 17.64 -11.31 -20.27
C ARG A 62 18.42 -9.99 -20.09
N HIS A 63 17.96 -9.17 -19.14
CA HIS A 63 18.63 -7.90 -18.82
C HIS A 63 19.78 -8.04 -17.82
N ALA A 64 20.05 -9.25 -17.31
CA ALA A 64 21.21 -9.48 -16.44
C ALA A 64 22.54 -9.22 -17.20
N LEU A 65 23.56 -8.81 -16.44
CA LEU A 65 24.90 -8.65 -17.01
C LEU A 65 25.41 -10.00 -17.51
N ASN A 66 25.83 -10.03 -18.77
CA ASN A 66 26.33 -11.23 -19.43
C ASN A 66 27.60 -10.90 -20.20
N PRO A 67 28.74 -11.57 -19.89
CA PRO A 67 30.01 -11.34 -20.61
C PRO A 67 29.93 -11.64 -22.11
N GLU A 68 29.08 -12.55 -22.56
CA GLU A 68 28.90 -12.87 -23.96
C GLU A 68 28.11 -11.80 -24.73
N HIS A 69 27.30 -11.03 -24.01
CA HIS A 69 26.55 -9.89 -24.51
C HIS A 69 26.76 -8.68 -23.59
N PRO A 70 27.97 -8.08 -23.65
CA PRO A 70 28.34 -6.99 -22.75
C PRO A 70 27.45 -5.78 -22.96
N HIS A 71 26.93 -5.24 -21.84
CA HIS A 71 26.10 -4.06 -21.83
C HIS A 71 26.54 -3.13 -20.70
N MET A 72 26.75 -1.87 -21.00
CA MET A 72 27.12 -0.88 -19.99
C MET A 72 25.86 -0.38 -19.28
N ARG A 73 25.87 -0.43 -17.95
CA ARG A 73 24.81 0.10 -17.10
C ARG A 73 25.42 0.87 -15.93
N GLY A 74 24.71 1.89 -15.51
CA GLY A 74 25.17 2.73 -14.43
C GLY A 74 26.34 3.59 -14.87
N SER A 75 26.06 4.80 -15.18
CA SER A 75 27.00 5.84 -15.51
C SER A 75 26.53 7.16 -14.94
N HIS A 76 27.39 8.15 -15.01
CA HIS A 76 27.01 9.51 -14.71
C HIS A 76 26.08 10.05 -15.80
N GLU A 77 24.95 10.61 -15.40
CA GLU A 77 24.01 11.29 -16.30
C GLU A 77 24.12 12.79 -16.07
N ASN A 78 24.43 13.52 -17.15
CA ASN A 78 24.46 14.97 -17.13
C ASN A 78 23.02 15.55 -17.18
N GLY A 79 22.90 16.84 -16.87
CA GLY A 79 21.61 17.51 -16.86
C GLY A 79 20.85 17.54 -18.20
N ASP A 80 21.55 17.28 -19.29
CA ASP A 80 20.99 17.23 -20.65
C ASP A 80 20.21 15.92 -20.94
N ILE A 81 20.52 14.82 -20.23
CA ILE A 81 19.85 13.51 -20.42
C ILE A 81 19.11 13.01 -19.17
N PHE A 82 19.48 13.48 -17.98
CA PHE A 82 18.88 13.01 -16.71
C PHE A 82 17.37 13.25 -16.66
N PHE A 83 16.92 14.41 -17.08
CA PHE A 83 15.50 14.75 -17.10
C PHE A 83 14.68 13.79 -17.98
N GLN A 84 15.14 13.52 -19.20
CA GLN A 84 14.47 12.61 -20.13
C GLN A 84 14.41 11.18 -19.58
N HIS A 85 15.47 10.71 -18.96
CA HIS A 85 15.48 9.38 -18.34
C HIS A 85 14.52 9.32 -17.13
N ARG A 86 14.44 10.38 -16.34
CA ARG A 86 13.49 10.43 -15.22
C ARG A 86 12.03 10.47 -15.70
N GLU A 87 11.74 11.23 -16.76
CA GLU A 87 10.42 11.27 -17.37
C GLU A 87 10.03 9.91 -17.98
N ALA A 88 10.96 9.21 -18.61
CA ALA A 88 10.72 7.87 -19.15
C ALA A 88 10.30 6.84 -18.10
N CYS A 89 10.70 7.04 -16.83
CA CYS A 89 10.29 6.18 -15.73
C CYS A 89 8.83 6.35 -15.31
N ASN A 90 8.19 7.46 -15.63
CA ASN A 90 6.83 7.79 -15.15
C ASN A 90 5.80 6.75 -15.56
N SER A 91 5.91 6.17 -16.75
CA SER A 91 4.99 5.14 -17.24
C SER A 91 4.96 3.90 -16.34
N TYR A 92 6.11 3.50 -15.80
CA TYR A 92 6.21 2.37 -14.87
C TYR A 92 5.51 2.68 -13.54
N TYR A 93 5.79 3.86 -12.96
CA TYR A 93 5.18 4.26 -11.70
C TYR A 93 3.68 4.49 -11.82
N THR A 94 3.21 5.00 -12.96
CA THR A 94 1.77 5.21 -13.22
C THR A 94 1.01 3.88 -13.33
N ALA A 95 1.63 2.87 -13.93
CA ALA A 95 1.00 1.54 -14.06
C ALA A 95 1.03 0.72 -12.76
N LEU A 96 1.93 1.05 -11.82
CA LEU A 96 2.24 0.22 -10.67
C LEU A 96 1.07 -0.04 -9.72
N PRO A 97 0.19 0.93 -9.38
CA PRO A 97 -0.96 0.67 -8.51
C PRO A 97 -1.85 -0.47 -9.03
N ALA A 98 -2.12 -0.52 -10.32
CA ALA A 98 -2.93 -1.58 -10.93
C ALA A 98 -2.21 -2.95 -10.88
N VAL A 99 -0.89 -2.97 -11.03
CA VAL A 99 -0.08 -4.20 -10.88
C VAL A 99 -0.14 -4.71 -9.44
N VAL A 100 -0.05 -3.82 -8.45
CA VAL A 100 -0.16 -4.18 -7.04
C VAL A 100 -1.56 -4.71 -6.71
N GLU A 101 -2.62 -4.04 -7.16
CA GLU A 101 -4.00 -4.52 -7.01
C GLU A 101 -4.18 -5.93 -7.59
N LYS A 102 -3.69 -6.18 -8.79
CA LYS A 102 -3.72 -7.50 -9.44
C LYS A 102 -3.14 -8.60 -8.55
N TYR A 103 -2.00 -8.34 -7.88
CA TYR A 103 -1.39 -9.33 -7.00
C TYR A 103 -2.08 -9.42 -5.64
N MET A 104 -2.61 -8.33 -5.11
CA MET A 104 -3.49 -8.38 -3.94
C MET A 104 -4.73 -9.24 -4.23
N ASP A 105 -5.36 -9.09 -5.40
CA ASP A 105 -6.53 -9.90 -5.78
C ASP A 105 -6.19 -11.39 -5.89
N LYS A 106 -5.03 -11.76 -6.42
CA LYS A 106 -4.58 -13.16 -6.45
C LYS A 106 -4.44 -13.74 -5.04
N ILE A 107 -3.87 -12.96 -4.12
CA ILE A 107 -3.71 -13.35 -2.72
C ILE A 107 -5.07 -13.43 -2.02
N ASN A 108 -5.94 -12.44 -2.22
CA ASN A 108 -7.29 -12.45 -1.69
C ASN A 108 -8.08 -13.70 -2.13
N ALA A 109 -8.00 -14.05 -3.40
CA ALA A 109 -8.66 -15.24 -3.93
C ALA A 109 -8.13 -16.54 -3.29
N LYS A 110 -6.85 -16.59 -2.94
CA LYS A 110 -6.22 -17.77 -2.35
C LYS A 110 -6.49 -17.90 -0.85
N LEU A 111 -6.45 -16.81 -0.12
CA LEU A 111 -6.55 -16.78 1.34
C LEU A 111 -7.96 -16.42 1.85
N GLY A 112 -8.84 -15.91 1.00
CA GLY A 112 -10.14 -15.39 1.42
C GLY A 112 -10.04 -14.05 2.16
N THR A 113 -9.02 -13.26 1.86
CA THR A 113 -8.78 -11.92 2.42
C THR A 113 -9.38 -10.82 1.52
N ASP A 114 -9.32 -9.56 1.95
CA ASP A 114 -9.79 -8.39 1.18
C ASP A 114 -8.72 -7.28 1.17
N TYR A 115 -7.48 -7.62 0.81
CA TYR A 115 -6.41 -6.61 0.69
C TYR A 115 -6.65 -5.71 -0.51
N LYS A 116 -6.58 -4.39 -0.27
CA LYS A 116 -6.64 -3.32 -1.27
C LYS A 116 -5.54 -2.31 -1.02
N LEU A 117 -5.28 -1.43 -1.96
CA LEU A 117 -4.31 -0.33 -1.76
C LEU A 117 -4.69 0.52 -0.55
N PHE A 118 -6.00 0.73 -0.37
CA PHE A 118 -6.62 1.40 0.77
C PHE A 118 -7.85 0.60 1.19
N ASN A 119 -7.87 0.11 2.42
CA ASN A 119 -9.05 -0.55 2.97
C ASN A 119 -9.78 0.36 3.94
N TYR A 120 -11.08 0.48 3.75
CA TYR A 120 -11.95 1.15 4.70
C TYR A 120 -12.46 0.19 5.76
N TYR A 121 -12.57 0.67 7.00
CA TYR A 121 -13.15 -0.03 8.14
C TYR A 121 -13.99 0.94 8.99
N GLY A 122 -15.16 0.54 9.48
CA GLY A 122 -16.00 1.31 10.39
C GLY A 122 -17.37 1.66 9.84
N ALA A 123 -17.96 2.74 10.33
CA ALA A 123 -19.32 3.15 9.97
C ALA A 123 -19.44 3.52 8.48
N ALA A 124 -20.44 2.97 7.78
CA ALA A 124 -20.66 3.27 6.37
C ALA A 124 -21.05 4.75 6.12
N ASP A 125 -21.62 5.39 7.13
CA ASP A 125 -22.02 6.80 7.15
C ASP A 125 -21.15 7.64 8.10
N ALA A 126 -19.86 7.29 8.19
CA ALA A 126 -18.90 8.01 9.03
C ALA A 126 -18.88 9.51 8.71
N ASP A 127 -18.76 10.32 9.75
CA ASP A 127 -18.55 11.76 9.67
C ASP A 127 -17.06 12.14 9.85
N ARG A 128 -16.25 11.22 10.39
CA ARG A 128 -14.82 11.36 10.63
C ARG A 128 -14.11 10.07 10.26
N VAL A 129 -12.97 10.19 9.60
CA VAL A 129 -12.13 9.08 9.19
C VAL A 129 -10.69 9.33 9.58
N ILE A 130 -10.07 8.33 10.20
CA ILE A 130 -8.62 8.28 10.44
C ILE A 130 -7.98 7.62 9.23
N VAL A 131 -6.88 8.17 8.73
CA VAL A 131 -6.04 7.53 7.71
C VAL A 131 -4.75 7.11 8.38
N ALA A 132 -4.48 5.82 8.42
CA ALA A 132 -3.32 5.27 9.12
C ALA A 132 -2.69 4.10 8.37
N MET A 133 -1.44 3.75 8.72
CA MET A 133 -0.74 2.57 8.24
C MET A 133 0.08 1.95 9.38
N GLY A 134 0.46 0.69 9.22
CA GLY A 134 1.26 -0.03 10.21
C GLY A 134 0.43 -0.69 11.31
N SER A 135 1.06 -1.02 12.43
CA SER A 135 0.47 -1.77 13.53
C SER A 135 -0.63 -1.02 14.29
N ILE A 136 -0.66 0.31 14.19
CA ILE A 136 -1.72 1.14 14.79
C ILE A 136 -3.11 0.79 14.24
N CYS A 137 -3.19 0.23 13.03
CA CYS A 137 -4.47 -0.06 12.40
C CYS A 137 -5.32 -1.05 13.20
N ASP A 138 -4.72 -2.09 13.76
CA ASP A 138 -5.44 -3.12 14.53
C ASP A 138 -6.03 -2.53 15.81
N VAL A 139 -5.27 -1.70 16.52
CA VAL A 139 -5.75 -0.98 17.72
C VAL A 139 -6.83 0.03 17.35
N ALA A 140 -6.66 0.73 16.21
CA ALA A 140 -7.66 1.69 15.73
C ALA A 140 -9.00 1.02 15.40
N GLU A 141 -9.00 -0.20 14.87
CA GLU A 141 -10.23 -0.95 14.64
C GLU A 141 -11.01 -1.21 15.92
N GLU A 142 -10.34 -1.69 16.98
CA GLU A 142 -10.99 -1.90 18.29
C GLU A 142 -11.57 -0.61 18.86
N VAL A 143 -10.84 0.50 18.74
CA VAL A 143 -11.34 1.81 19.21
C VAL A 143 -12.54 2.28 18.40
N ILE A 144 -12.50 2.07 17.07
CA ILE A 144 -13.60 2.44 16.17
C ILE A 144 -14.85 1.63 16.48
N ASP A 145 -14.72 0.33 16.73
CA ASP A 145 -15.83 -0.53 17.14
C ASP A 145 -16.44 -0.04 18.45
N TYR A 146 -15.60 0.28 19.42
CA TYR A 146 -16.06 0.84 20.69
C TYR A 146 -16.83 2.16 20.50
N LEU A 147 -16.26 3.10 19.74
CA LEU A 147 -16.88 4.41 19.51
C LEU A 147 -18.20 4.29 18.74
N ASN A 148 -18.24 3.48 17.69
CA ASN A 148 -19.46 3.25 16.90
C ASN A 148 -20.56 2.57 17.72
N ALA A 149 -20.20 1.65 18.63
CA ALA A 149 -21.15 1.04 19.57
C ALA A 149 -21.73 2.04 20.57
N HIS A 150 -21.05 3.18 20.80
CA HIS A 150 -21.52 4.27 21.69
C HIS A 150 -22.16 5.43 20.93
N GLY A 151 -22.47 5.23 19.64
CA GLY A 151 -23.27 6.19 18.86
C GLY A 151 -22.42 7.22 18.08
N GLU A 152 -21.10 7.08 18.07
CA GLU A 152 -20.22 7.85 17.17
C GLU A 152 -20.29 7.25 15.75
N LYS A 153 -19.83 8.05 14.76
CA LYS A 153 -19.77 7.63 13.36
C LYS A 153 -18.35 7.83 12.82
N VAL A 154 -17.49 6.89 13.14
CA VAL A 154 -16.07 6.97 12.83
C VAL A 154 -15.63 5.80 11.96
N GLY A 155 -14.58 6.06 11.16
CA GLY A 155 -13.98 5.05 10.30
C GLY A 155 -12.47 5.17 10.23
N LEU A 156 -11.85 4.18 9.62
CA LEU A 156 -10.42 4.06 9.38
C LEU A 156 -10.19 3.74 7.91
N VAL A 157 -9.24 4.41 7.28
CA VAL A 157 -8.62 3.96 6.03
C VAL A 157 -7.24 3.44 6.33
N LYS A 158 -7.02 2.16 6.06
CA LYS A 158 -5.72 1.49 6.17
C LYS A 158 -4.95 1.64 4.87
N VAL A 159 -3.79 2.30 4.92
CA VAL A 159 -2.90 2.48 3.76
C VAL A 159 -1.98 1.27 3.63
N ARG A 160 -2.00 0.58 2.50
CA ARG A 160 -1.08 -0.54 2.20
C ARG A 160 -0.09 -0.22 1.09
N LEU A 161 -0.48 0.56 0.08
CA LEU A 161 0.47 1.10 -0.89
C LEU A 161 0.73 2.58 -0.62
N PHE A 162 1.87 2.87 0.03
CA PHE A 162 2.25 4.25 0.34
C PHE A 162 2.85 4.98 -0.88
N ARG A 163 3.65 4.25 -1.70
CA ARG A 163 4.28 4.79 -2.91
C ARG A 163 4.26 3.74 -4.05
N PRO A 164 3.92 4.15 -5.29
CA PRO A 164 3.36 5.45 -5.67
C PRO A 164 1.99 5.68 -5.04
N PHE A 165 1.69 6.92 -4.65
CA PHE A 165 0.45 7.25 -3.97
C PHE A 165 -0.71 7.33 -4.97
N ALA A 166 -1.71 6.45 -4.84
CA ALA A 166 -2.88 6.39 -5.69
C ALA A 166 -4.04 7.22 -5.08
N ALA A 167 -4.00 8.55 -5.30
CA ALA A 167 -4.95 9.48 -4.68
C ALA A 167 -6.42 9.17 -5.02
N GLU A 168 -6.70 8.76 -6.25
CA GLU A 168 -8.06 8.38 -6.69
C GLU A 168 -8.58 7.20 -5.88
N LYS A 169 -7.75 6.18 -5.66
CA LYS A 169 -8.10 4.99 -4.87
C LYS A 169 -8.32 5.30 -3.38
N LEU A 170 -7.58 6.27 -2.84
CA LEU A 170 -7.86 6.77 -1.49
C LEU A 170 -9.23 7.43 -1.42
N ILE A 171 -9.56 8.28 -2.39
CA ILE A 171 -10.86 8.97 -2.44
C ILE A 171 -12.01 7.96 -2.59
N GLU A 172 -11.85 6.94 -3.42
CA GLU A 172 -12.82 5.86 -3.59
C GLU A 172 -13.04 5.06 -2.28
N ALA A 173 -12.01 4.92 -1.45
CA ALA A 173 -12.10 4.21 -0.17
C ALA A 173 -12.82 5.00 0.93
N ILE A 174 -12.87 6.33 0.84
CA ILE A 174 -13.48 7.19 1.87
C ILE A 174 -14.99 7.29 1.63
N PRO A 175 -15.85 7.06 2.66
CA PRO A 175 -17.29 7.23 2.53
C PRO A 175 -17.69 8.64 2.08
N ALA A 176 -18.70 8.73 1.20
CA ALA A 176 -19.18 10.02 0.68
C ALA A 176 -19.71 10.96 1.78
N SER A 177 -20.18 10.42 2.90
CA SER A 177 -20.62 11.18 4.07
C SER A 177 -19.55 12.09 4.65
N VAL A 178 -18.29 11.65 4.65
CA VAL A 178 -17.13 12.45 5.12
C VAL A 178 -16.94 13.71 4.28
N PHE A 179 -17.11 13.59 2.96
CA PHE A 179 -17.00 14.75 2.06
C PHE A 179 -18.16 15.72 2.25
N ALA A 180 -19.38 15.23 2.56
CA ALA A 180 -20.51 16.08 2.87
C ALA A 180 -20.23 16.92 4.13
N VAL A 181 -19.76 16.31 5.20
CA VAL A 181 -19.38 17.00 6.44
C VAL A 181 -18.24 18.01 6.18
N TYR A 182 -17.22 17.62 5.42
CA TYR A 182 -16.14 18.54 5.05
C TYR A 182 -16.65 19.77 4.29
N ASN A 183 -17.55 19.59 3.34
CA ASN A 183 -18.13 20.69 2.57
C ASN A 183 -18.99 21.62 3.43
N GLU A 184 -19.70 21.10 4.43
CA GLU A 184 -20.44 21.90 5.41
C GLU A 184 -19.49 22.70 6.30
N LEU A 185 -18.45 22.06 6.84
CA LEU A 185 -17.44 22.70 7.68
C LEU A 185 -16.64 23.77 6.94
N LYS A 186 -16.42 23.58 5.62
CA LYS A 186 -15.74 24.55 4.78
C LYS A 186 -16.55 25.84 4.59
N LYS A 187 -17.88 25.78 4.68
CA LYS A 187 -18.76 26.94 4.62
C LYS A 187 -18.73 27.78 5.89
N ASP A 188 -18.34 27.16 7.02
CA ASP A 188 -18.25 27.83 8.32
C ASP A 188 -16.78 28.16 8.63
N GLU A 189 -16.36 29.40 8.38
CA GLU A 189 -14.98 29.85 8.55
C GLU A 189 -14.44 29.71 9.98
N MET A 190 -15.30 29.62 10.97
CA MET A 190 -14.92 29.47 12.38
C MET A 190 -14.63 28.02 12.81
N LYS A 191 -14.95 27.01 12.00
CA LYS A 191 -14.75 25.60 12.31
C LYS A 191 -13.60 24.93 11.54
N ARG A 192 -12.64 25.72 11.06
CA ARG A 192 -11.51 25.25 10.24
C ARG A 192 -10.45 24.43 10.99
N GLN A 193 -10.84 23.50 11.83
CA GLN A 193 -9.88 22.51 12.37
C GLN A 193 -10.22 21.13 11.86
N PHE A 194 -9.97 20.89 10.58
CA PHE A 194 -9.92 19.55 10.05
C PHE A 194 -8.46 19.12 10.00
N THR A 195 -8.06 18.25 10.91
CA THR A 195 -6.72 17.65 10.89
C THR A 195 -6.82 16.30 10.20
N ILE A 196 -6.36 16.22 8.95
CA ILE A 196 -6.00 14.93 8.37
C ILE A 196 -4.65 14.56 8.97
N GLY A 197 -4.65 13.75 10.01
CA GLY A 197 -3.45 13.16 10.56
C GLY A 197 -3.15 11.85 9.83
N ILE A 198 -2.07 11.80 9.08
CA ILE A 198 -1.44 10.52 8.71
C ILE A 198 -0.57 10.16 9.90
N VAL A 199 -1.02 9.19 10.68
CA VAL A 199 -0.19 8.65 11.77
C VAL A 199 0.74 7.63 11.14
N ASP A 200 1.99 8.01 11.00
CA ASP A 200 3.07 7.13 10.59
C ASP A 200 3.83 6.69 11.85
N ASP A 201 3.86 5.39 12.11
CA ASP A 201 4.62 4.80 13.22
C ASP A 201 6.15 4.96 13.05
N VAL A 202 6.61 5.46 11.92
CA VAL A 202 8.04 5.64 11.58
C VAL A 202 8.62 6.94 12.16
N THR A 203 7.82 7.84 12.73
CA THR A 203 8.28 9.15 13.19
C THR A 203 8.88 9.18 14.60
N ASN A 204 9.14 8.03 15.21
CA ASN A 204 9.81 7.92 16.50
C ASN A 204 11.24 7.33 16.38
N LEU A 205 12.03 7.82 15.43
CA LEU A 205 13.48 7.66 15.42
C LEU A 205 14.17 9.02 15.54
#